data_a50fb842636befd336c1b78190ace35b
#
_entry.id   a50fb842636befd336c1b78190ace35b
#
_cell.length_a   1.000
_cell.length_b   1.000
_cell.length_c   1.000
_cell.angle_alpha   90.00
_cell.angle_beta   90.00
_cell.angle_gamma   90.00
#
_symmetry.space_group_name_H-M   'P 1'
#
loop_
_entity.id
_entity.type
_entity.pdbx_description
1 polymer ?
#
loop_
_entity_poly.entity_id
_entity_poly.type
_entity_poly.pdbx_seq_one_letter_code
_entity_poly.pdbx_strand_id
1 'polypeptide(L)' 'MSDPNPPVAEEELVGLEWRVSSYSDVGTEGDCIEVARLADGRTALRNRTHPEHGAVIFTPAEMDAWIKGCKAGEFDDIR' A
#
# COMPACT_ATOMS: atom_id res chain seq x y z
N MET A 1 14.80 20.68 -8.41
CA MET A 1 13.95 20.38 -7.23
C MET A 1 13.85 18.89 -7.04
N SER A 2 13.96 18.43 -5.83
CA SER A 2 13.84 17.00 -5.59
C SER A 2 12.38 16.60 -5.47
N ASP A 3 12.10 15.42 -5.99
CA ASP A 3 10.78 14.80 -5.88
C ASP A 3 10.59 14.32 -4.43
N PRO A 4 9.52 14.76 -3.73
CA PRO A 4 9.28 14.27 -2.37
C PRO A 4 8.92 12.79 -2.32
N ASN A 5 8.64 12.19 -3.46
CA ASN A 5 8.30 10.77 -3.56
C ASN A 5 9.12 10.11 -4.69
N PRO A 6 10.45 10.02 -4.52
CA PRO A 6 11.30 9.47 -5.57
C PRO A 6 11.00 8.00 -5.84
N PRO A 7 11.33 7.49 -7.04
CA PRO A 7 11.09 6.10 -7.35
C PRO A 7 11.83 5.15 -6.43
N VAL A 8 11.28 3.95 -6.28
CA VAL A 8 11.81 2.90 -5.42
C VAL A 8 12.30 1.76 -6.32
N ALA A 9 13.51 1.28 -6.05
CA ALA A 9 14.08 0.16 -6.79
C ALA A 9 13.39 -1.14 -6.38
N GLU A 10 13.31 -2.07 -7.32
CA GLU A 10 12.67 -3.38 -7.08
C GLU A 10 13.24 -4.08 -5.85
N GLU A 11 14.56 -4.04 -5.67
CA GLU A 11 15.22 -4.70 -4.54
C GLU A 11 14.83 -4.09 -3.20
N GLU A 12 14.36 -2.85 -3.18
CA GLU A 12 13.90 -2.23 -1.94
C GLU A 12 12.55 -2.80 -1.50
N LEU A 13 11.83 -3.44 -2.40
CA LEU A 13 10.54 -4.08 -2.09
C LEU A 13 10.70 -5.51 -1.63
N VAL A 14 11.87 -6.11 -1.91
CA VAL A 14 12.17 -7.49 -1.50
C VAL A 14 12.51 -7.49 -0.02
N GLY A 15 11.93 -8.41 0.72
CA GLY A 15 12.20 -8.54 2.15
C GLY A 15 11.41 -7.61 3.04
N LEU A 16 10.53 -6.80 2.46
CA LEU A 16 9.63 -5.98 3.27
C LEU A 16 8.61 -6.86 3.97
N GLU A 17 8.14 -6.39 5.11
CA GLU A 17 7.11 -7.08 5.87
C GLU A 17 5.74 -6.66 5.34
N TRP A 18 5.25 -7.42 4.37
CA TRP A 18 3.95 -7.17 3.76
C TRP A 18 2.84 -7.73 4.63
N ARG A 19 1.77 -6.97 4.78
CA ARG A 19 0.61 -7.41 5.54
C ARG A 19 -0.68 -7.04 4.82
N VAL A 20 -1.74 -7.77 5.16
CA VAL A 20 -3.07 -7.54 4.61
C VAL A 20 -4.04 -7.26 5.75
N SER A 21 -5.18 -6.67 5.42
CA SER A 21 -6.24 -6.45 6.40
C SER A 21 -6.80 -7.79 6.88
N SER A 22 -7.19 -7.85 8.16
CA SER A 22 -7.89 -9.02 8.69
C SER A 22 -9.25 -9.23 8.03
N TYR A 23 -9.76 -8.23 7.33
CA TYR A 23 -11.00 -8.33 6.57
C TYR A 23 -10.81 -8.94 5.19
N SER A 24 -9.56 -9.16 4.76
CA SER A 24 -9.30 -9.86 3.51
C SER A 24 -9.75 -11.30 3.63
N ASP A 25 -10.43 -11.80 2.61
CA ASP A 25 -10.83 -13.20 2.60
C ASP A 25 -9.65 -14.06 2.18
N VAL A 26 -8.97 -14.64 3.14
CA VAL A 26 -7.78 -15.44 2.90
C VAL A 26 -8.06 -16.75 2.20
N GLY A 27 -9.34 -17.15 2.15
CA GLY A 27 -9.74 -18.36 1.43
C GLY A 27 -10.04 -18.10 -0.04
N THR A 28 -10.07 -16.86 -0.47
CA THR A 28 -10.39 -16.46 -1.84
C THR A 28 -9.18 -15.80 -2.49
N GLU A 29 -8.73 -16.36 -3.60
CA GLU A 29 -7.60 -15.80 -4.32
C GLU A 29 -7.93 -14.43 -4.90
N GLY A 30 -7.01 -13.53 -4.80
CA GLY A 30 -7.07 -12.24 -5.47
C GLY A 30 -7.73 -11.12 -4.68
N ASP A 31 -8.19 -11.38 -3.48
CA ASP A 31 -8.95 -10.38 -2.73
C ASP A 31 -8.12 -9.62 -1.71
N CYS A 32 -6.83 -9.50 -1.94
CA CYS A 32 -5.93 -8.89 -0.96
C CYS A 32 -5.17 -7.70 -1.51
N ILE A 33 -5.28 -6.59 -0.79
CA ILE A 33 -4.35 -5.47 -0.93
C ILE A 33 -3.31 -5.67 0.15
N GLU A 34 -2.03 -5.68 -0.23
CA GLU A 34 -0.97 -5.77 0.76
C GLU A 34 -0.23 -4.46 0.86
N VAL A 35 0.25 -4.18 2.06
CA VAL A 35 0.89 -2.93 2.38
C VAL A 35 2.14 -3.19 3.20
N ALA A 36 3.19 -2.43 2.94
CA ALA A 36 4.44 -2.54 3.67
C ALA A 36 5.06 -1.17 3.86
N ARG A 37 5.75 -1.00 4.98
CA ARG A 37 6.48 0.23 5.25
C ARG A 37 7.92 0.10 4.75
N LEU A 38 8.37 1.10 4.01
CA LEU A 38 9.76 1.17 3.56
C LEU A 38 10.64 1.69 4.69
N ALA A 39 11.95 1.48 4.53
CA ALA A 39 12.93 1.89 5.53
C ALA A 39 12.92 3.41 5.76
N ASP A 40 12.56 4.19 4.75
CA ASP A 40 12.51 5.66 4.85
C ASP A 40 11.17 6.19 5.36
N GLY A 41 10.24 5.31 5.74
CA GLY A 41 8.96 5.70 6.30
C GLY A 41 7.81 5.82 5.30
N ARG A 42 8.11 5.71 4.01
CA ARG A 42 7.05 5.67 2.99
C ARG A 42 6.34 4.33 3.05
N THR A 43 5.22 4.23 2.33
CA THR A 43 4.41 3.02 2.31
C THR A 43 4.23 2.54 0.89
N ALA A 44 4.34 1.23 0.70
CA ALA A 44 4.07 0.58 -0.58
C ALA A 44 2.75 -0.17 -0.49
N LEU A 45 1.92 -0.03 -1.51
CA LEU A 45 0.67 -0.78 -1.67
C LEU A 45 0.75 -1.56 -2.98
N ARG A 46 0.26 -2.79 -2.97
CA ARG A 46 0.13 -3.54 -4.22
C ARG A 46 -0.93 -4.61 -4.09
N ASN A 47 -1.35 -5.12 -5.23
CA ASN A 47 -2.26 -6.27 -5.28
C ASN A 47 -1.44 -7.53 -5.03
N ARG A 48 -1.76 -8.26 -3.97
CA ARG A 48 -1.00 -9.44 -3.57
C ARG A 48 -1.01 -10.54 -4.62
N THR A 49 -2.13 -10.66 -5.34
CA THR A 49 -2.28 -11.70 -6.36
C THR A 49 -1.58 -11.34 -7.66
N HIS A 50 -1.45 -10.04 -7.92
CA HIS A 50 -0.86 -9.53 -9.15
C HIS A 50 0.32 -8.61 -8.85
N PRO A 51 1.40 -9.14 -8.27
CA PRO A 51 2.56 -8.31 -7.97
C PRO A 51 3.21 -7.71 -9.22
N GLU A 52 2.94 -8.32 -10.39
CA GLU A 52 3.43 -7.81 -11.66
C GLU A 52 2.81 -6.46 -12.03
N HIS A 53 1.68 -6.09 -11.41
CA HIS A 53 1.09 -4.75 -11.59
C HIS A 53 1.93 -3.67 -10.92
N GLY A 54 2.90 -4.07 -10.11
CA GLY A 54 3.77 -3.15 -9.42
C GLY A 54 3.19 -2.61 -8.13
N ALA A 55 4.03 -1.92 -7.40
CA ALA A 55 3.63 -1.29 -6.14
C ALA A 55 3.50 0.23 -6.35
N VAL A 56 2.54 0.82 -5.67
CA VAL A 56 2.38 2.27 -5.63
C VAL A 56 2.96 2.76 -4.30
N ILE A 57 3.77 3.81 -4.36
CA ILE A 57 4.51 4.29 -3.20
C ILE A 57 3.91 5.63 -2.76
N PHE A 58 3.65 5.74 -1.46
CA PHE A 58 3.05 6.94 -0.87
C PHE A 58 3.93 7.50 0.23
N THR A 59 3.97 8.83 0.32
CA THR A 59 4.65 9.51 1.42
C THR A 59 3.85 9.31 2.71
N PRO A 60 4.51 9.51 3.88
CA PRO A 60 3.77 9.42 5.15
C PRO A 60 2.57 10.36 5.22
N ALA A 61 2.69 11.56 4.67
CA ALA A 61 1.59 12.54 4.69
C ALA A 61 0.41 12.07 3.83
N GLU A 62 0.70 11.51 2.66
CA GLU A 62 -0.34 10.97 1.78
C GLU A 62 -1.07 9.80 2.45
N MET A 63 -0.31 8.93 3.09
CA MET A 63 -0.88 7.76 3.76
C MET A 63 -1.72 8.16 4.96
N ASP A 64 -1.27 9.15 5.73
CA ASP A 64 -2.02 9.66 6.86
C ASP A 64 -3.37 10.22 6.42
N ALA A 65 -3.37 11.02 5.36
CA ALA A 65 -4.60 11.61 4.83
C ALA A 65 -5.56 10.54 4.32
N TRP A 66 -5.03 9.54 3.61
CA TRP A 66 -5.84 8.44 3.09
C TRP A 66 -6.49 7.64 4.22
N ILE A 67 -5.71 7.29 5.24
CA ILE A 67 -6.24 6.50 6.37
C ILE A 67 -7.30 7.28 7.11
N LYS A 68 -7.07 8.58 7.36
CA LYS A 68 -8.06 9.43 8.02
C LYS A 68 -9.36 9.51 7.22
N GLY A 69 -9.25 9.66 5.90
CA GLY A 69 -10.42 9.68 5.03
C GLY A 69 -11.20 8.37 5.06
N CYS A 70 -10.49 7.25 5.05
CA CYS A 70 -11.12 5.94 5.14
C CYS A 70 -11.86 5.76 6.46
N LYS A 71 -11.22 6.17 7.56
CA LYS A 71 -11.86 6.07 8.88
C LYS A 71 -13.09 6.95 9.01
N ALA A 72 -13.12 8.07 8.30
CA ALA A 72 -14.26 8.98 8.29
C ALA A 72 -15.37 8.56 7.32
N GLY A 73 -15.18 7.47 6.60
CA GLY A 73 -16.17 6.96 5.65
C GLY A 73 -16.24 7.70 4.34
N GLU A 74 -15.24 8.52 4.02
CA GLU A 74 -15.26 9.36 2.82
C GLU A 74 -15.28 8.56 1.52
N PHE A 75 -14.78 7.33 1.56
CA PHE A 75 -14.65 6.49 0.38
C PHE A 75 -15.53 5.25 0.44
N ASP A 76 -16.52 5.22 1.32
CA ASP A 76 -17.37 4.05 1.49
C ASP A 76 -18.19 3.71 0.23
N ASP A 77 -18.41 4.70 -0.63
CA ASP A 77 -19.15 4.52 -1.87
C ASP A 77 -18.40 3.72 -2.93
N ILE A 78 -17.09 3.53 -2.78
CA ILE A 78 -16.32 2.81 -3.80
C ILE A 78 -16.36 1.29 -3.65
N ARG A 79 -16.99 0.79 -2.61
CA ARG A 79 -17.07 -0.66 -2.38
C ARG A 79 -18.47 -1.22 -2.55
#